data_a127bb120b5e5f2eeeab9a8a3643894f
#
_entry.id   a127bb120b5e5f2eeeab9a8a3643894f
#
_cell.length_a   1.000
_cell.length_b   1.000
_cell.length_c   1.000
_cell.angle_alpha   90.00
_cell.angle_beta   90.00
_cell.angle_gamma   90.00
#
_symmetry.space_group_name_H-M   'P 1'
#
loop_
_entity.id
_entity.type
_entity.pdbx_description
1 polymer ?
#
loop_
_entity_poly.entity_id
_entity_poly.type
_entity_poly.pdbx_seq_one_letter_code
_entity_poly.pdbx_strand_id
1 'polypeptide(L)'
;MARPEKKRGEWGAFFSIILMLGILATWALIPVKVIESSWLTEQETMVAWAGEGTQRWIESQAGEMLSQVAKEGAKAVNGMGSSQIDGWLSGRVYVTLLWASLVVYRAYVLMMWALIGIPLILAASVDGLFIREIRKHSFVSQSPIRHTIGIHFFRLVSVVMVVWLCLPVPAPVFVAPSVICFMAFSLWLWAGNLQKRL
;
A
#
# COMPACT_ATOMS: atom_id res chain seq x y z
N MET A 1 -20.91 -37.42 -17.34
CA MET A 1 -19.50 -37.03 -17.20
C MET A 1 -19.41 -35.89 -16.18
N ALA A 2 -18.97 -36.16 -14.96
CA ALA A 2 -18.79 -35.16 -13.91
C ALA A 2 -17.51 -34.35 -14.21
N ARG A 3 -17.65 -33.04 -14.30
CA ARG A 3 -16.47 -32.13 -14.39
C ARG A 3 -15.67 -32.22 -13.08
N PRO A 4 -14.33 -32.42 -13.14
CA PRO A 4 -13.54 -32.42 -11.94
C PRO A 4 -13.61 -31.04 -11.30
N GLU A 5 -14.10 -30.96 -10.06
CA GLU A 5 -14.07 -29.76 -9.25
C GLU A 5 -12.61 -29.30 -9.07
N LYS A 6 -12.35 -28.08 -9.47
CA LYS A 6 -11.03 -27.47 -9.53
C LYS A 6 -10.53 -27.20 -8.11
N LYS A 7 -9.56 -27.97 -7.60
CA LYS A 7 -8.81 -27.83 -6.34
C LYS A 7 -8.09 -26.48 -6.16
N ARG A 8 -8.71 -25.39 -6.61
CA ARG A 8 -8.14 -24.03 -6.53
C ARG A 8 -8.22 -23.39 -5.14
N GLY A 9 -9.05 -23.94 -4.23
CA GLY A 9 -9.28 -23.39 -2.90
C GLY A 9 -8.17 -23.70 -1.89
N GLU A 10 -7.59 -24.90 -1.95
CA GLU A 10 -6.64 -25.37 -0.94
C GLU A 10 -5.32 -24.58 -0.94
N TRP A 11 -4.76 -24.29 -2.11
CA TRP A 11 -3.54 -23.49 -2.25
C TRP A 11 -3.72 -22.03 -1.77
N GLY A 12 -4.89 -21.45 -2.05
CA GLY A 12 -5.22 -20.10 -1.58
C GLY A 12 -5.29 -20.02 -0.04
N ALA A 13 -5.94 -21.01 0.59
CA ALA A 13 -6.01 -21.11 2.04
C ALA A 13 -4.62 -21.32 2.66
N PHE A 14 -3.78 -22.17 2.09
CA PHE A 14 -2.42 -22.42 2.56
C PHE A 14 -1.55 -21.14 2.51
N PHE A 15 -1.57 -20.40 1.38
CA PHE A 15 -0.86 -19.13 1.27
C PHE A 15 -1.39 -18.06 2.24
N SER A 16 -2.70 -18.01 2.48
CA SER A 16 -3.28 -17.08 3.44
C SER A 16 -2.86 -17.37 4.87
N ILE A 17 -2.77 -18.65 5.26
CA ILE A 17 -2.29 -19.06 6.58
C ILE A 17 -0.81 -18.69 6.76
N ILE A 18 0.04 -18.97 5.77
CA ILE A 18 1.47 -18.61 5.82
C ILE A 18 1.63 -17.10 5.94
N LEU A 19 0.88 -16.32 5.16
CA LEU A 19 0.91 -14.87 5.23
C LEU A 19 0.52 -14.36 6.62
N MET A 20 -0.58 -14.91 7.18
CA MET A 20 -1.06 -14.53 8.50
C MET A 20 -0.04 -14.86 9.60
N LEU A 21 0.56 -16.06 9.54
CA LEU A 21 1.63 -16.46 10.46
C LEU A 21 2.87 -15.58 10.31
N GLY A 22 3.23 -15.20 9.08
CA GLY A 22 4.34 -14.27 8.81
C GLY A 22 4.09 -12.88 9.41
N ILE A 23 2.88 -12.35 9.29
CA ILE A 23 2.49 -11.07 9.90
C ILE A 23 2.55 -11.16 11.42
N LEU A 24 2.01 -12.22 12.02
CA LEU A 24 2.04 -12.44 13.48
C LEU A 24 3.47 -12.60 13.99
N ALA A 25 4.32 -13.36 13.30
CA ALA A 25 5.72 -13.52 13.64
C ALA A 25 6.47 -12.18 13.57
N THR A 26 6.26 -11.40 12.50
CA THR A 26 6.82 -10.06 12.36
C THR A 26 6.39 -9.17 13.52
N TRP A 27 5.09 -9.14 13.82
CA TRP A 27 4.56 -8.37 14.94
C TRP A 27 5.16 -8.77 16.30
N ALA A 28 5.33 -10.07 16.54
CA ALA A 28 5.86 -10.58 17.80
C ALA A 28 7.36 -10.33 17.98
N LEU A 29 8.13 -10.31 16.88
CA LEU A 29 9.59 -10.30 16.91
C LEU A 29 10.20 -8.94 16.61
N ILE A 30 9.46 -8.02 15.97
CA ILE A 30 10.03 -6.74 15.55
C ILE A 30 10.46 -5.90 16.76
N PRO A 31 11.72 -5.41 16.82
CA PRO A 31 12.17 -4.50 17.85
C PRO A 31 11.54 -3.11 17.68
N VAL A 32 11.16 -2.45 18.78
CA VAL A 32 10.64 -1.07 18.80
C VAL A 32 11.57 -0.12 18.03
N LYS A 33 12.87 -0.24 18.24
CA LYS A 33 13.89 0.61 17.60
C LYS A 33 13.84 0.62 16.06
N VAL A 34 13.45 -0.50 15.45
CA VAL A 34 13.32 -0.58 13.98
C VAL A 34 12.19 0.32 13.48
N ILE A 35 11.07 0.36 14.17
CA ILE A 35 9.93 1.18 13.79
C ILE A 35 10.21 2.65 14.08
N GLU A 36 10.83 2.96 15.21
CA GLU A 36 11.25 4.34 15.56
C GLU A 36 12.25 4.89 14.55
N SER A 37 13.27 4.12 14.19
CA SER A 37 14.23 4.55 13.18
C SER A 37 13.59 4.72 11.81
N SER A 38 12.63 3.86 11.45
CA SER A 38 11.88 3.98 10.20
C SER A 38 11.08 5.28 10.16
N TRP A 39 10.38 5.58 11.25
CA TRP A 39 9.63 6.82 11.41
C TRP A 39 10.50 8.06 11.23
N LEU A 40 11.60 8.16 11.95
CA LEU A 40 12.51 9.31 11.87
C LEU A 40 13.13 9.47 10.49
N THR A 41 13.61 8.38 9.89
CA THR A 41 14.23 8.42 8.56
C THR A 41 13.22 8.85 7.48
N GLU A 42 11.97 8.42 7.56
CA GLU A 42 10.94 8.82 6.60
C GLU A 42 10.56 10.29 6.76
N GLN A 43 10.48 10.81 7.99
CA GLN A 43 10.23 12.23 8.23
C GLN A 43 11.36 13.11 7.69
N GLU A 44 12.62 12.79 7.97
CA GLU A 44 13.78 13.50 7.45
C GLU A 44 13.80 13.50 5.92
N THR A 45 13.53 12.34 5.30
CA THR A 45 13.48 12.22 3.85
C THR A 45 12.32 13.04 3.28
N MET A 46 11.16 13.06 3.96
CA MET A 46 9.99 13.84 3.52
C MET A 46 10.27 15.35 3.58
N VAL A 47 10.92 15.83 4.62
CA VAL A 47 11.36 17.24 4.72
C VAL A 47 12.30 17.60 3.56
N ALA A 48 13.25 16.74 3.25
CA ALA A 48 14.19 16.94 2.16
C ALA A 48 13.52 16.99 0.77
N TRP A 49 12.45 16.21 0.55
CA TRP A 49 11.77 16.11 -0.75
C TRP A 49 10.61 17.08 -0.93
N ALA A 50 9.80 17.27 0.09
CA ALA A 50 8.54 18.01 0.02
C ALA A 50 8.51 19.28 0.91
N GLY A 51 9.55 19.49 1.68
CA GLY A 51 9.71 20.64 2.56
C GLY A 51 8.98 20.51 3.90
N GLU A 52 9.39 21.33 4.86
CA GLU A 52 8.83 21.32 6.23
C GLU A 52 7.32 21.61 6.30
N GLY A 53 6.79 22.44 5.40
CA GLY A 53 5.36 22.77 5.39
C GLY A 53 4.50 21.56 5.13
N THR A 54 4.91 20.74 4.17
CA THR A 54 4.20 19.49 3.83
C THR A 54 4.30 18.47 4.96
N GLN A 55 5.49 18.35 5.56
CA GLN A 55 5.70 17.45 6.70
C GLN A 55 4.79 17.83 7.87
N ARG A 56 4.73 19.11 8.25
CA ARG A 56 3.86 19.60 9.33
C ARG A 56 2.39 19.36 9.04
N TRP A 57 1.97 19.52 7.78
CA TRP A 57 0.58 19.21 7.40
C TRP A 57 0.26 17.73 7.59
N ILE A 58 1.13 16.83 7.12
CA ILE A 58 0.95 15.39 7.30
C ILE A 58 0.90 15.02 8.79
N GLU A 59 1.82 15.57 9.59
CA GLU A 59 1.86 15.32 11.03
C GLU A 59 0.61 15.81 11.75
N SER A 60 0.07 16.96 11.37
CA SER A 60 -1.16 17.48 11.98
C SER A 60 -2.35 16.58 11.70
N GLN A 61 -2.50 16.12 10.45
CA GLN A 61 -3.59 15.24 10.07
C GLN A 61 -3.44 13.83 10.68
N ALA A 62 -2.24 13.27 10.62
CA ALA A 62 -1.93 11.98 11.22
C ALA A 62 -2.08 12.02 12.75
N GLY A 63 -1.60 13.09 13.40
CA GLY A 63 -1.65 13.27 14.84
C GLY A 63 -3.06 13.29 15.42
N GLU A 64 -4.01 13.93 14.74
CA GLU A 64 -5.41 13.93 15.15
C GLU A 64 -6.00 12.52 15.18
N MET A 65 -5.82 11.76 14.09
CA MET A 65 -6.27 10.38 13.99
C MET A 65 -5.58 9.47 15.00
N LEU A 66 -4.27 9.63 15.19
CA LEU A 66 -3.47 8.81 16.09
C LEU A 66 -3.74 9.11 17.57
N SER A 67 -4.14 10.32 17.92
CA SER A 67 -4.49 10.68 19.30
C SER A 67 -5.66 9.84 19.84
N GLN A 68 -6.61 9.49 18.99
CA GLN A 68 -7.72 8.61 19.34
C GLN A 68 -7.26 7.17 19.56
N VAL A 69 -6.44 6.64 18.64
CA VAL A 69 -5.87 5.29 18.74
C VAL A 69 -4.96 5.16 19.96
N ALA A 70 -4.15 6.19 20.25
CA ALA A 70 -3.27 6.22 21.41
C ALA A 70 -4.07 6.23 22.74
N LYS A 71 -5.18 6.96 22.82
CA LYS A 71 -6.05 6.96 24.01
C LYS A 71 -6.65 5.58 24.27
N GLU A 72 -7.12 4.89 23.25
CA GLU A 72 -7.66 3.53 23.40
C GLU A 72 -6.55 2.53 23.77
N GLY A 73 -5.37 2.64 23.18
CA GLY A 73 -4.22 1.83 23.56
C GLY A 73 -3.78 2.05 25.02
N ALA A 74 -3.74 3.30 25.48
CA ALA A 74 -3.43 3.62 26.86
C ALA A 74 -4.46 3.04 27.87
N LYS A 75 -5.75 3.07 27.53
CA LYS A 75 -6.80 2.42 28.33
C LYS A 75 -6.58 0.91 28.44
N ALA A 76 -6.23 0.26 27.32
CA ALA A 76 -5.95 -1.17 27.28
C ALA A 76 -4.76 -1.53 28.20
N VAL A 77 -3.68 -0.75 28.15
CA VAL A 77 -2.49 -0.95 28.99
C VAL A 77 -2.79 -0.72 30.47
N ASN A 78 -3.55 0.33 30.80
CA ASN A 78 -3.91 0.65 32.19
C ASN A 78 -4.83 -0.41 32.84
N GLY A 79 -5.52 -1.21 32.04
CA GLY A 79 -6.32 -2.35 32.53
C GLY A 79 -5.53 -3.63 32.72
N MET A 80 -4.24 -3.68 32.39
CA MET A 80 -3.37 -4.84 32.57
C MET A 80 -2.77 -4.86 33.98
N GLY A 81 -2.56 -6.06 34.52
CA GLY A 81 -1.93 -6.25 35.81
C GLY A 81 -0.41 -6.04 35.77
N SER A 82 0.27 -6.38 36.87
CA SER A 82 1.72 -6.21 37.04
C SER A 82 2.53 -7.49 36.77
N SER A 83 1.98 -8.47 36.06
CA SER A 83 2.68 -9.71 35.75
C SER A 83 3.76 -9.49 34.63
N GLN A 84 4.71 -10.41 34.54
CA GLN A 84 5.76 -10.37 33.50
C GLN A 84 5.16 -10.48 32.09
N ILE A 85 4.05 -11.19 31.93
CA ILE A 85 3.29 -11.31 30.68
C ILE A 85 2.67 -9.95 30.30
N ASP A 86 2.13 -9.24 31.32
CA ASP A 86 1.53 -7.92 31.11
C ASP A 86 2.57 -6.89 30.69
N GLY A 87 3.81 -6.97 31.18
CA GLY A 87 4.92 -6.13 30.74
C GLY A 87 5.32 -6.38 29.29
N TRP A 88 5.37 -7.64 28.84
CA TRP A 88 5.60 -7.97 27.44
C TRP A 88 4.44 -7.49 26.55
N LEU A 89 3.21 -7.71 26.97
CA LEU A 89 2.01 -7.34 26.23
C LEU A 89 1.88 -5.81 26.07
N SER A 90 2.15 -5.05 27.14
CA SER A 90 2.18 -3.58 27.09
C SER A 90 3.22 -3.06 26.09
N GLY A 91 4.40 -3.69 26.03
CA GLY A 91 5.41 -3.42 25.01
C GLY A 91 4.90 -3.72 23.59
N ARG A 92 4.12 -4.79 23.40
CA ARG A 92 3.53 -5.09 22.07
C ARG A 92 2.41 -4.12 21.70
N VAL A 93 1.63 -3.64 22.64
CA VAL A 93 0.64 -2.56 22.39
C VAL A 93 1.37 -1.30 21.91
N TYR A 94 2.47 -0.91 22.55
CA TYR A 94 3.26 0.24 22.12
C TYR A 94 3.82 0.06 20.69
N VAL A 95 4.38 -1.10 20.38
CA VAL A 95 4.82 -1.46 19.01
C VAL A 95 3.68 -1.35 18.00
N THR A 96 2.49 -1.84 18.36
CA THR A 96 1.31 -1.79 17.49
C THR A 96 0.89 -0.34 17.21
N LEU A 97 0.91 0.52 18.23
CA LEU A 97 0.60 1.94 18.09
C LEU A 97 1.60 2.65 17.18
N LEU A 98 2.90 2.41 17.38
CA LEU A 98 3.94 2.98 16.52
C LEU A 98 3.82 2.49 15.07
N TRP A 99 3.53 1.21 14.88
CA TRP A 99 3.33 0.66 13.54
C TRP A 99 2.09 1.24 12.87
N ALA A 100 0.98 1.33 13.60
CA ALA A 100 -0.23 1.99 13.11
C ALA A 100 0.04 3.45 12.73
N SER A 101 0.84 4.17 13.54
CA SER A 101 1.27 5.53 13.25
C SER A 101 2.02 5.62 11.91
N LEU A 102 2.95 4.70 11.67
CA LEU A 102 3.71 4.65 10.42
C LEU A 102 2.81 4.39 9.21
N VAL A 103 1.85 3.46 9.35
CA VAL A 103 0.87 3.16 8.28
C VAL A 103 0.00 4.39 7.98
N VAL A 104 -0.51 5.05 9.00
CA VAL A 104 -1.32 6.27 8.86
C VAL A 104 -0.50 7.39 8.21
N TYR A 105 0.72 7.62 8.65
CA TYR A 105 1.63 8.60 8.06
C TYR A 105 1.83 8.35 6.55
N ARG A 106 2.16 7.11 6.16
CA ARG A 106 2.33 6.73 4.76
C ARG A 106 1.05 6.86 3.95
N ALA A 107 -0.11 6.60 4.56
CA ALA A 107 -1.39 6.82 3.89
C ALA A 107 -1.61 8.30 3.56
N TYR A 108 -1.25 9.21 4.45
CA TYR A 108 -1.30 10.65 4.17
C TYR A 108 -0.26 11.08 3.13
N VAL A 109 0.96 10.53 3.17
CA VAL A 109 1.97 10.73 2.11
C VAL A 109 1.41 10.29 0.76
N LEU A 110 0.81 9.09 0.69
CA LEU A 110 0.21 8.60 -0.53
C LEU A 110 -0.96 9.48 -0.99
N MET A 111 -1.81 9.93 -0.07
CA MET A 111 -2.93 10.82 -0.38
C MET A 111 -2.45 12.16 -0.95
N MET A 112 -1.42 12.75 -0.39
CA MET A 112 -0.80 13.98 -0.92
C MET A 112 -0.30 13.77 -2.36
N TRP A 113 0.45 12.70 -2.61
CA TRP A 113 0.93 12.38 -3.95
C TRP A 113 -0.19 11.99 -4.91
N ALA A 114 -1.29 11.39 -4.41
CA ALA A 114 -2.46 11.06 -5.21
C ALA A 114 -3.17 12.31 -5.73
N LEU A 115 -3.20 13.40 -4.97
CA LEU A 115 -3.79 14.68 -5.44
C LEU A 115 -3.13 15.18 -6.73
N ILE A 116 -1.80 15.02 -6.83
CA ILE A 116 -1.03 15.37 -8.04
C ILE A 116 -1.13 14.25 -9.08
N GLY A 117 -1.18 13.01 -8.64
CA GLY A 117 -1.15 11.81 -9.50
C GLY A 117 -2.49 11.47 -10.15
N ILE A 118 -3.63 11.84 -9.55
CA ILE A 118 -4.97 11.58 -10.13
C ILE A 118 -5.11 12.19 -11.53
N PRO A 119 -4.75 13.47 -11.79
CA PRO A 119 -4.76 14.01 -13.14
C PRO A 119 -3.90 13.22 -14.12
N LEU A 120 -2.72 12.73 -13.69
CA LEU A 120 -1.84 11.90 -14.50
C LEU A 120 -2.49 10.55 -14.83
N ILE A 121 -3.11 9.90 -13.85
CA ILE A 121 -3.82 8.63 -14.04
C ILE A 121 -4.98 8.80 -15.01
N LEU A 122 -5.76 9.88 -14.87
CA LEU A 122 -6.87 10.19 -15.75
C LEU A 122 -6.38 10.47 -17.18
N ALA A 123 -5.35 11.32 -17.34
CA ALA A 123 -4.77 11.62 -18.63
C ALA A 123 -4.24 10.36 -19.34
N ALA A 124 -3.51 9.51 -18.62
CA ALA A 124 -3.02 8.24 -19.14
C ALA A 124 -4.15 7.29 -19.57
N SER A 125 -5.23 7.23 -18.78
CA SER A 125 -6.39 6.40 -19.10
C SER A 125 -7.11 6.89 -20.36
N VAL A 126 -7.33 8.20 -20.49
CA VAL A 126 -7.96 8.83 -21.63
C VAL A 126 -7.10 8.66 -22.89
N ASP A 127 -5.78 8.91 -22.81
CA ASP A 127 -4.85 8.70 -23.92
C ASP A 127 -4.85 7.24 -24.39
N GLY A 128 -4.86 6.28 -23.45
CA GLY A 128 -5.00 4.86 -23.77
C GLY A 128 -6.29 4.56 -24.57
N LEU A 129 -7.41 5.18 -24.22
CA LEU A 129 -8.67 5.03 -24.96
C LEU A 129 -8.59 5.65 -26.36
N PHE A 130 -7.96 6.80 -26.52
CA PHE A 130 -7.72 7.41 -27.84
C PHE A 130 -6.83 6.53 -28.72
N ILE A 131 -5.75 5.99 -28.20
CA ILE A 131 -4.88 5.05 -28.93
C ILE A 131 -5.69 3.82 -29.38
N ARG A 132 -6.59 3.32 -28.54
CA ARG A 132 -7.48 2.22 -28.91
C ARG A 132 -8.38 2.62 -30.10
N GLU A 133 -8.95 3.81 -30.08
CA GLU A 133 -9.83 4.30 -31.14
C GLU A 133 -9.07 4.48 -32.47
N ILE A 134 -7.88 5.08 -32.43
CA ILE A 134 -6.98 5.23 -33.59
C ILE A 134 -6.67 3.85 -34.21
N ARG A 135 -6.34 2.86 -33.39
CA ARG A 135 -6.03 1.49 -33.87
C ARG A 135 -7.23 0.81 -34.52
N LYS A 136 -8.46 1.09 -34.10
CA LYS A 136 -9.66 0.57 -34.77
C LYS A 136 -9.77 1.07 -36.21
N HIS A 137 -9.48 2.34 -36.45
CA HIS A 137 -9.54 2.95 -37.77
C HIS A 137 -8.35 2.57 -38.66
N SER A 138 -7.21 2.23 -38.08
CA SER A 138 -6.01 1.81 -38.80
C SER A 138 -5.91 0.31 -39.08
N PHE A 139 -6.98 -0.48 -38.76
CA PHE A 139 -7.04 -1.94 -38.95
C PHE A 139 -5.90 -2.72 -38.26
N VAL A 140 -5.23 -2.12 -37.28
CA VAL A 140 -4.18 -2.79 -36.51
C VAL A 140 -4.83 -3.66 -35.44
N SER A 141 -4.50 -4.96 -35.43
CA SER A 141 -5.01 -5.90 -34.43
C SER A 141 -4.53 -5.54 -33.03
N GLN A 142 -5.45 -5.59 -32.07
CA GLN A 142 -5.12 -5.41 -30.66
C GLN A 142 -4.38 -6.64 -30.12
N SER A 143 -3.32 -6.44 -29.37
CA SER A 143 -2.53 -7.53 -28.81
C SER A 143 -3.16 -8.06 -27.51
N PRO A 144 -3.62 -9.31 -27.46
CA PRO A 144 -4.13 -9.94 -26.22
C PRO A 144 -3.08 -9.96 -25.12
N ILE A 145 -1.82 -10.12 -25.49
CA ILE A 145 -0.68 -10.18 -24.57
C ILE A 145 -0.52 -8.84 -23.83
N ARG A 146 -0.57 -7.72 -24.54
CA ARG A 146 -0.44 -6.37 -23.95
C ARG A 146 -1.57 -6.06 -22.97
N HIS A 147 -2.79 -6.49 -23.27
CA HIS A 147 -3.93 -6.37 -22.38
C HIS A 147 -3.71 -7.15 -21.07
N THR A 148 -3.27 -8.40 -21.19
CA THR A 148 -2.99 -9.26 -20.03
C THR A 148 -1.83 -8.71 -19.19
N ILE A 149 -0.76 -8.22 -19.83
CA ILE A 149 0.37 -7.55 -19.15
C ILE A 149 -0.13 -6.34 -18.36
N GLY A 150 -0.98 -5.48 -18.96
CA GLY A 150 -1.52 -4.30 -18.28
C GLY A 150 -2.27 -4.67 -17.00
N ILE A 151 -3.12 -5.69 -17.02
CA ILE A 151 -3.86 -6.17 -15.84
C ILE A 151 -2.91 -6.73 -14.77
N HIS A 152 -1.97 -7.58 -15.16
CA HIS A 152 -1.04 -8.17 -14.19
C HIS A 152 -0.11 -7.11 -13.58
N PHE A 153 0.33 -6.15 -14.39
CA PHE A 153 1.17 -5.06 -13.92
C PHE A 153 0.40 -4.15 -12.94
N PHE A 154 -0.85 -3.81 -13.25
CA PHE A 154 -1.71 -3.06 -12.31
C PHE A 154 -1.86 -3.80 -10.97
N ARG A 155 -2.12 -5.10 -11.01
CA ARG A 155 -2.23 -5.93 -9.79
C ARG A 155 -0.91 -5.94 -9.01
N LEU A 156 0.23 -6.12 -9.70
CA LEU A 156 1.54 -6.10 -9.08
C LEU A 156 1.81 -4.78 -8.37
N VAL A 157 1.58 -3.65 -9.04
CA VAL A 157 1.77 -2.31 -8.47
C VAL A 157 0.86 -2.09 -7.27
N SER A 158 -0.41 -2.55 -7.33
CA SER A 158 -1.34 -2.47 -6.20
C SER A 158 -0.86 -3.28 -5.01
N VAL A 159 -0.32 -4.48 -5.23
CA VAL A 159 0.24 -5.31 -4.15
C VAL A 159 1.49 -4.64 -3.55
N VAL A 160 2.39 -4.11 -4.38
CA VAL A 160 3.58 -3.37 -3.93
C VAL A 160 3.17 -2.17 -3.07
N MET A 161 2.13 -1.43 -3.47
CA MET A 161 1.60 -0.31 -2.70
C MET A 161 1.12 -0.74 -1.31
N VAL A 162 0.34 -1.82 -1.21
CA VAL A 162 -0.16 -2.34 0.07
C VAL A 162 0.98 -2.84 0.94
N VAL A 163 1.94 -3.57 0.35
CA VAL A 163 3.13 -4.04 1.08
C VAL A 163 3.93 -2.86 1.61
N TRP A 164 4.17 -1.83 0.80
CA TRP A 164 4.88 -0.63 1.22
C TRP A 164 4.18 0.10 2.37
N LEU A 165 2.85 0.22 2.33
CA LEU A 165 2.09 0.83 3.41
C LEU A 165 2.27 0.09 4.74
N CYS A 166 2.25 -1.25 4.70
CA CYS A 166 2.24 -2.09 5.89
C CYS A 166 3.63 -2.49 6.40
N LEU A 167 4.68 -2.34 5.58
CA LEU A 167 6.01 -2.83 5.91
C LEU A 167 6.66 -1.99 7.03
N PRO A 168 7.03 -2.57 8.18
CA PRO A 168 7.61 -1.83 9.31
C PRO A 168 9.13 -1.58 9.16
N VAL A 169 9.55 -1.18 7.96
CA VAL A 169 10.96 -0.91 7.61
C VAL A 169 11.04 0.45 6.94
N PRO A 170 12.13 1.23 7.13
CA PRO A 170 12.26 2.53 6.48
C PRO A 170 12.17 2.38 4.97
N ALA A 171 11.26 3.10 4.37
CA ALA A 171 11.02 3.06 2.95
C ALA A 171 11.23 4.44 2.32
N PRO A 172 11.87 4.52 1.14
CA PRO A 172 12.12 5.79 0.49
C PRO A 172 10.80 6.48 0.10
N VAL A 173 10.71 7.78 0.34
CA VAL A 173 9.51 8.61 0.04
C VAL A 173 9.16 8.58 -1.45
N PHE A 174 10.13 8.40 -2.34
CA PHE A 174 9.89 8.32 -3.79
C PHE A 174 9.08 7.10 -4.22
N VAL A 175 8.84 6.11 -3.34
CA VAL A 175 7.98 4.95 -3.65
C VAL A 175 6.55 5.40 -3.94
N ALA A 176 6.01 6.36 -3.19
CA ALA A 176 4.65 6.85 -3.41
C ALA A 176 4.43 7.44 -4.82
N PRO A 177 5.23 8.42 -5.29
CA PRO A 177 5.09 8.93 -6.67
C PRO A 177 5.39 7.86 -7.73
N SER A 178 6.36 6.97 -7.48
CA SER A 178 6.67 5.87 -8.41
C SER A 178 5.49 4.92 -8.60
N VAL A 179 4.83 4.52 -7.53
CA VAL A 179 3.63 3.67 -7.58
C VAL A 179 2.54 4.34 -8.42
N ILE A 180 2.31 5.63 -8.23
CA ILE A 180 1.31 6.39 -9.01
C ILE A 180 1.67 6.41 -10.49
N CYS A 181 2.93 6.68 -10.85
CA CYS A 181 3.39 6.64 -12.24
C CYS A 181 3.21 5.26 -12.87
N PHE A 182 3.56 4.20 -12.14
CA PHE A 182 3.38 2.83 -12.62
C PHE A 182 1.90 2.44 -12.73
N MET A 183 1.04 2.92 -11.85
CA MET A 183 -0.40 2.75 -11.98
C MET A 183 -0.94 3.45 -13.23
N ALA A 184 -0.54 4.69 -13.47
CA ALA A 184 -0.92 5.44 -14.67
C ALA A 184 -0.48 4.70 -15.95
N PHE A 185 0.77 4.23 -15.99
CA PHE A 185 1.30 3.46 -17.11
C PHE A 185 0.55 2.14 -17.33
N SER A 186 0.22 1.42 -16.25
CA SER A 186 -0.51 0.15 -16.34
C SER A 186 -1.94 0.35 -16.88
N LEU A 187 -2.61 1.42 -16.45
CA LEU A 187 -3.94 1.78 -16.93
C LEU A 187 -3.90 2.22 -18.40
N TRP A 188 -2.92 3.00 -18.79
CA TRP A 188 -2.69 3.38 -20.19
C TRP A 188 -2.51 2.14 -21.08
N LEU A 189 -1.66 1.20 -20.65
CA LEU A 189 -1.42 -0.03 -21.38
C LEU A 189 -2.68 -0.89 -21.48
N TRP A 190 -3.42 -1.00 -20.37
CA TRP A 190 -4.67 -1.75 -20.32
C TRP A 190 -5.76 -1.11 -21.19
N ALA A 191 -6.02 0.20 -21.03
CA ALA A 191 -7.04 0.93 -21.78
C ALA A 191 -6.78 0.89 -23.29
N GLY A 192 -5.52 1.08 -23.72
CA GLY A 192 -5.13 1.03 -25.12
C GLY A 192 -5.23 -0.33 -25.79
N ASN A 193 -5.40 -1.41 -25.02
CA ASN A 193 -5.50 -2.77 -25.54
C ASN A 193 -6.79 -3.49 -25.10
N LEU A 194 -7.82 -2.76 -24.67
CA LEU A 194 -9.13 -3.32 -24.35
C LEU A 194 -9.74 -4.03 -25.55
N GLN A 195 -9.97 -5.33 -25.41
CA GLN A 195 -10.61 -6.13 -26.47
C GLN A 195 -12.14 -5.93 -26.45
N LYS A 196 -12.76 -5.83 -27.64
CA LYS A 196 -14.20 -6.03 -27.74
C LYS A 196 -14.49 -7.51 -27.40
N ARG A 197 -15.30 -7.75 -26.37
CA ARG A 197 -16.00 -9.02 -26.29
C ARG A 197 -17.05 -9.01 -27.41
N LEU A 198 -16.84 -9.83 -28.42
CA LEU A 198 -17.87 -10.21 -29.36
C LEU A 198 -18.85 -11.15 -28.65
#